data_b6745679bbd70ce1a50b2e320fe03e57
#
_entry.id   b6745679bbd70ce1a50b2e320fe03e57
#
_cell.length_a   1.000
_cell.length_b   1.000
_cell.length_c   1.000
_cell.angle_alpha   90.00
_cell.angle_beta   90.00
_cell.angle_gamma   90.00
#
_symmetry.space_group_name_H-M   'P 1'
#
loop_
_entity.id
_entity.type
_entity.pdbx_description
1 polymer ?
#
loop_
_entity_poly.entity_id
_entity_poly.type
_entity_poly.pdbx_seq_one_letter_code
_entity_poly.pdbx_strand_id
1 'polypeptide(L)'
;MKKILVKNQVEGGKVAFELLKESLTAGAQTLGLATGSSPIALYQEMVESDVDFSELYSVNLDEYVGLAPDHEQSYHAFMKAQLFDAKPFKESFLPDGMAEDLEQAAKDYDDVLAQHVIDLQILGIGSNGHIGFNEPGTPFDSQTHVVDLTDSTIEANSRFFASRDQVPTKAISMGIASIMAAKKIILFAYGDKKADAIFKMVKGPVTEEVPASVLQNHPDVTLILDEAAAAKL
;
A
#
# COMPACT_ATOMS: atom_id res chain seq x y z
N MET A 1 -8.63 15.96 2.34
CA MET A 1 -8.63 14.66 3.04
C MET A 1 -9.90 14.50 3.88
N LYS A 2 -10.64 13.41 3.64
CA LYS A 2 -11.78 12.97 4.46
C LYS A 2 -11.27 12.04 5.57
N LYS A 3 -11.82 12.13 6.78
CA LYS A 3 -11.48 11.24 7.90
C LYS A 3 -12.72 10.47 8.31
N ILE A 4 -12.56 9.15 8.47
CA ILE A 4 -13.61 8.25 8.96
C ILE A 4 -13.04 7.53 10.18
N LEU A 5 -13.66 7.75 11.33
CA LEU A 5 -13.33 7.04 12.57
C LEU A 5 -14.11 5.74 12.62
N VAL A 6 -13.42 4.67 12.94
CA VAL A 6 -13.96 3.32 13.07
C VAL A 6 -13.55 2.72 14.42
N LYS A 7 -14.30 1.74 14.90
CA LYS A 7 -14.02 1.08 16.18
C LYS A 7 -12.77 0.20 16.13
N ASN A 8 -12.50 -0.40 14.97
CA ASN A 8 -11.42 -1.35 14.77
C ASN A 8 -11.18 -1.62 13.28
N GLN A 9 -10.18 -2.43 12.99
CA GLN A 9 -9.80 -2.82 11.63
C GLN A 9 -10.94 -3.52 10.85
N VAL A 10 -11.77 -4.32 11.51
CA VAL A 10 -12.90 -5.02 10.86
C VAL A 10 -13.92 -4.03 10.34
N GLU A 11 -14.34 -3.06 11.17
CA GLU A 11 -15.24 -1.99 10.71
C GLU A 11 -14.58 -1.14 9.61
N GLY A 12 -13.27 -0.90 9.72
CA GLY A 12 -12.50 -0.20 8.69
C GLY A 12 -12.50 -0.91 7.35
N GLY A 13 -12.37 -2.24 7.33
CA GLY A 13 -12.49 -3.06 6.13
C GLY A 13 -13.86 -2.91 5.45
N LYS A 14 -14.95 -2.97 6.22
CA LYS A 14 -16.31 -2.77 5.72
C LYS A 14 -16.50 -1.39 5.11
N VAL A 15 -16.06 -0.36 5.79
CA VAL A 15 -16.15 1.02 5.29
C VAL A 15 -15.36 1.18 3.99
N ALA A 16 -14.13 0.64 3.94
CA ALA A 16 -13.31 0.70 2.74
C ALA A 16 -13.93 -0.08 1.58
N PHE A 17 -14.56 -1.21 1.86
CA PHE A 17 -15.24 -2.00 0.83
C PHE A 17 -16.44 -1.25 0.23
N GLU A 18 -17.22 -0.51 1.03
CA GLU A 18 -18.27 0.36 0.48
C GLU A 18 -17.70 1.44 -0.45
N LEU A 19 -16.59 2.11 -0.05
CA LEU A 19 -15.91 3.11 -0.88
C LEU A 19 -15.32 2.50 -2.16
N LEU A 20 -14.84 1.25 -2.09
CA LEU A 20 -14.38 0.50 -3.25
C LEU A 20 -15.56 0.22 -4.21
N LYS A 21 -16.71 -0.25 -3.72
CA LYS A 21 -17.90 -0.46 -4.54
C LYS A 21 -18.40 0.81 -5.21
N GLU A 22 -18.36 1.95 -4.49
CA GLU A 22 -18.66 3.25 -5.08
C GLU A 22 -17.71 3.57 -6.24
N SER A 23 -16.40 3.29 -6.08
CA SER A 23 -15.41 3.50 -7.13
C SER A 23 -15.64 2.58 -8.34
N LEU A 24 -15.98 1.30 -8.12
CA LEU A 24 -16.34 0.37 -9.19
C LEU A 24 -17.60 0.83 -9.94
N THR A 25 -18.61 1.28 -9.22
CA THR A 25 -19.84 1.84 -9.81
C THR A 25 -19.54 3.08 -10.65
N ALA A 26 -18.55 3.86 -10.26
CA ALA A 26 -18.06 5.03 -11.02
C ALA A 26 -17.15 4.66 -12.21
N GLY A 27 -16.91 3.36 -12.45
CA GLY A 27 -16.14 2.86 -13.59
C GLY A 27 -14.65 2.63 -13.32
N ALA A 28 -14.25 2.45 -12.06
CA ALA A 28 -12.88 2.08 -11.73
C ALA A 28 -12.52 0.73 -12.36
N GLN A 29 -11.33 0.65 -12.96
CA GLN A 29 -10.81 -0.53 -13.65
C GLN A 29 -9.49 -1.03 -13.08
N THR A 30 -8.72 -0.19 -12.42
CA THR A 30 -7.42 -0.52 -11.84
C THR A 30 -7.40 -0.21 -10.34
N LEU A 31 -7.12 -1.23 -9.54
CA LEU A 31 -6.96 -1.11 -8.09
C LEU A 31 -5.48 -1.17 -7.71
N GLY A 32 -5.02 -0.17 -7.00
CA GLY A 32 -3.72 -0.17 -6.34
C GLY A 32 -3.83 -0.85 -4.98
N LEU A 33 -3.09 -1.94 -4.77
CA LEU A 33 -3.18 -2.78 -3.59
C LEU A 33 -1.91 -2.68 -2.73
N ALA A 34 -2.07 -2.94 -1.45
CA ALA A 34 -1.00 -2.94 -0.46
C ALA A 34 -0.95 -4.28 0.28
N THR A 35 0.22 -4.64 0.79
CA THR A 35 0.40 -5.79 1.68
C THR A 35 0.42 -5.37 3.15
N GLY A 36 0.73 -6.29 4.03
CA GLY A 36 0.75 -6.06 5.46
C GLY A 36 -0.61 -6.20 6.13
N SER A 37 -0.67 -5.88 7.43
CA SER A 37 -1.85 -6.17 8.25
C SER A 37 -3.02 -5.20 8.06
N SER A 38 -2.76 -3.98 7.60
CA SER A 38 -3.78 -2.94 7.56
C SER A 38 -4.93 -3.22 6.58
N PRO A 39 -4.71 -3.72 5.34
CA PRO A 39 -5.77 -3.95 4.37
C PRO A 39 -6.47 -5.32 4.50
N ILE A 40 -6.02 -6.23 5.38
CA ILE A 40 -6.53 -7.61 5.45
C ILE A 40 -8.06 -7.65 5.61
N ALA A 41 -8.62 -6.79 6.47
CA ALA A 41 -10.07 -6.77 6.67
C ALA A 41 -10.84 -6.30 5.43
N LEU A 42 -10.26 -5.42 4.59
CA LEU A 42 -10.82 -5.09 3.29
C LEU A 42 -10.78 -6.29 2.35
N TYR A 43 -9.66 -7.02 2.30
CA TYR A 43 -9.54 -8.21 1.44
C TYR A 43 -10.53 -9.31 1.86
N GLN A 44 -10.78 -9.48 3.15
CA GLN A 44 -11.82 -10.41 3.64
C GLN A 44 -13.21 -10.00 3.13
N GLU A 45 -13.58 -8.72 3.22
CA GLU A 45 -14.86 -8.23 2.69
C GLU A 45 -14.95 -8.44 1.16
N MET A 46 -13.85 -8.22 0.42
CA MET A 46 -13.79 -8.49 -1.02
C MET A 46 -14.02 -9.99 -1.32
N VAL A 47 -13.35 -10.88 -0.58
CA VAL A 47 -13.46 -12.34 -0.75
C VAL A 47 -14.87 -12.84 -0.45
N GLU A 48 -15.50 -12.33 0.62
CA GLU A 48 -16.85 -12.73 1.04
C GLU A 48 -17.95 -12.13 0.16
N SER A 49 -17.65 -11.12 -0.64
CA SER A 49 -18.63 -10.43 -1.48
C SER A 49 -18.99 -11.19 -2.75
N ASP A 50 -20.12 -10.81 -3.37
CA ASP A 50 -20.50 -11.27 -4.71
C ASP A 50 -19.89 -10.43 -5.85
N VAL A 51 -19.01 -9.47 -5.54
CA VAL A 51 -18.36 -8.61 -6.54
C VAL A 51 -17.39 -9.46 -7.37
N ASP A 52 -17.51 -9.34 -8.69
CA ASP A 52 -16.59 -9.96 -9.66
C ASP A 52 -15.47 -8.98 -10.01
N PHE A 53 -14.23 -9.40 -9.80
CA PHE A 53 -13.03 -8.62 -10.11
C PHE A 53 -12.32 -9.09 -11.39
N SER A 54 -12.85 -10.11 -12.09
CA SER A 54 -12.18 -10.78 -13.22
C SER A 54 -11.95 -9.89 -14.44
N GLU A 55 -12.62 -8.76 -14.55
CA GLU A 55 -12.40 -7.78 -15.61
C GLU A 55 -11.51 -6.60 -15.17
N LEU A 56 -11.06 -6.58 -13.91
CA LEU A 56 -10.27 -5.51 -13.34
C LEU A 56 -8.78 -5.85 -13.33
N TYR A 57 -7.96 -4.82 -13.32
CA TYR A 57 -6.53 -4.91 -13.11
C TYR A 57 -6.17 -4.58 -11.66
N SER A 58 -5.11 -5.21 -11.16
CA SER A 58 -4.51 -4.81 -9.88
C SER A 58 -3.02 -4.50 -10.04
N VAL A 59 -2.54 -3.48 -9.34
CA VAL A 59 -1.12 -3.15 -9.22
C VAL A 59 -0.75 -3.05 -7.75
N ASN A 60 0.33 -3.69 -7.33
CA ASN A 60 0.79 -3.63 -5.95
C ASN A 60 1.86 -2.54 -5.75
N LEU A 61 1.96 -2.01 -4.53
CA LEU A 61 2.92 -0.95 -4.20
C LEU A 61 4.37 -1.40 -4.32
N ASP A 62 4.65 -2.64 -3.97
CA ASP A 62 6.02 -3.09 -3.72
C ASP A 62 6.17 -4.61 -3.73
N GLU A 63 7.41 -5.06 -3.80
CA GLU A 63 7.83 -6.46 -3.60
C GLU A 63 9.25 -6.50 -3.03
N TYR A 64 9.54 -7.49 -2.22
CA TYR A 64 10.89 -7.76 -1.73
C TYR A 64 11.84 -8.20 -2.84
N VAL A 65 13.08 -7.71 -2.79
CA VAL A 65 14.16 -8.21 -3.65
C VAL A 65 14.71 -9.52 -3.09
N GLY A 66 14.86 -10.51 -3.97
CA GLY A 66 15.47 -11.81 -3.64
C GLY A 66 14.51 -12.86 -3.10
N LEU A 67 13.20 -12.60 -3.05
CA LEU A 67 12.19 -13.60 -2.75
C LEU A 67 11.47 -14.01 -4.03
N ALA A 68 11.50 -15.32 -4.34
CA ALA A 68 10.73 -15.87 -5.45
C ALA A 68 9.21 -15.69 -5.21
N PRO A 69 8.38 -15.57 -6.26
CA PRO A 69 6.93 -15.35 -6.13
C PRO A 69 6.19 -16.41 -5.30
N ASP A 70 6.72 -17.64 -5.24
CA ASP A 70 6.18 -18.75 -4.46
C ASP A 70 6.77 -18.85 -3.04
N HIS A 71 7.72 -18.00 -2.69
CA HIS A 71 8.23 -17.90 -1.32
C HIS A 71 7.13 -17.41 -0.38
N GLU A 72 6.91 -18.08 0.74
CA GLU A 72 5.80 -17.81 1.67
C GLU A 72 5.73 -16.37 2.18
N GLN A 73 6.87 -15.64 2.19
CA GLN A 73 6.98 -14.26 2.64
C GLN A 73 7.05 -13.24 1.49
N SER A 74 6.96 -13.69 0.22
CA SER A 74 6.84 -12.76 -0.90
C SER A 74 5.47 -12.06 -0.87
N TYR A 75 5.40 -10.85 -1.41
CA TYR A 75 4.11 -10.16 -1.53
C TYR A 75 3.21 -10.78 -2.58
N HIS A 76 3.78 -11.46 -3.59
CA HIS A 76 3.02 -12.36 -4.46
C HIS A 76 2.26 -13.43 -3.68
N ALA A 77 2.97 -14.20 -2.82
CA ALA A 77 2.35 -15.25 -2.02
C ALA A 77 1.31 -14.67 -1.05
N PHE A 78 1.61 -13.51 -0.43
CA PHE A 78 0.67 -12.82 0.43
C PHE A 78 -0.63 -12.46 -0.31
N MET A 79 -0.53 -11.80 -1.47
CA MET A 79 -1.70 -11.39 -2.24
C MET A 79 -2.48 -12.58 -2.79
N LYS A 80 -1.78 -13.63 -3.21
CA LYS A 80 -2.40 -14.89 -3.64
C LYS A 80 -3.24 -15.47 -2.51
N ALA A 81 -2.69 -15.61 -1.32
CA ALA A 81 -3.37 -16.19 -0.17
C ALA A 81 -4.52 -15.31 0.37
N GLN A 82 -4.35 -13.97 0.36
CA GLN A 82 -5.32 -13.06 0.96
C GLN A 82 -6.47 -12.69 0.00
N LEU A 83 -6.23 -12.72 -1.32
CA LEU A 83 -7.20 -12.19 -2.27
C LEU A 83 -7.25 -12.97 -3.60
N PHE A 84 -6.14 -13.15 -4.31
CA PHE A 84 -6.17 -13.53 -5.72
C PHE A 84 -6.66 -14.96 -5.98
N ASP A 85 -6.41 -15.91 -5.05
CA ASP A 85 -6.92 -17.29 -5.19
C ASP A 85 -8.44 -17.36 -5.09
N ALA A 86 -9.06 -16.50 -4.27
CA ALA A 86 -10.51 -16.46 -4.08
C ALA A 86 -11.21 -15.51 -5.06
N LYS A 87 -10.55 -14.42 -5.43
CA LYS A 87 -11.06 -13.35 -6.30
C LYS A 87 -10.02 -13.02 -7.36
N PRO A 88 -9.96 -13.78 -8.45
CA PRO A 88 -9.01 -13.49 -9.53
C PRO A 88 -9.33 -12.16 -10.20
N PHE A 89 -8.27 -11.43 -10.55
CA PHE A 89 -8.32 -10.25 -11.41
C PHE A 89 -8.04 -10.66 -12.87
N LYS A 90 -8.36 -9.80 -13.81
CA LYS A 90 -7.99 -9.98 -15.21
C LYS A 90 -6.48 -10.12 -15.35
N GLU A 91 -5.74 -9.27 -14.67
CA GLU A 91 -4.29 -9.34 -14.52
C GLU A 91 -3.88 -8.62 -13.24
N SER A 92 -2.85 -9.16 -12.57
CA SER A 92 -2.30 -8.60 -11.34
C SER A 92 -0.81 -8.37 -11.50
N PHE A 93 -0.35 -7.15 -11.26
CA PHE A 93 1.03 -6.75 -11.41
C PHE A 93 1.68 -6.48 -10.07
N LEU A 94 2.85 -7.05 -9.88
CA LEU A 94 3.77 -6.75 -8.77
C LEU A 94 5.17 -6.49 -9.36
N PRO A 95 6.01 -5.68 -8.70
CA PRO A 95 7.39 -5.51 -9.14
C PRO A 95 8.16 -6.85 -9.16
N ASP A 96 9.06 -7.01 -10.12
CA ASP A 96 9.91 -8.22 -10.20
C ASP A 96 11.14 -8.09 -9.32
N GLY A 97 11.05 -8.55 -8.07
CA GLY A 97 12.16 -8.58 -7.12
C GLY A 97 13.23 -9.63 -7.42
N MET A 98 13.02 -10.49 -8.43
CA MET A 98 13.97 -11.51 -8.85
C MET A 98 14.74 -11.15 -10.12
N ALA A 99 14.46 -10.00 -10.72
CA ALA A 99 15.15 -9.53 -11.92
C ALA A 99 16.66 -9.41 -11.72
N GLU A 100 17.43 -9.75 -12.76
CA GLU A 100 18.89 -9.55 -12.75
C GLU A 100 19.27 -8.06 -12.72
N ASP A 101 18.50 -7.22 -13.43
CA ASP A 101 18.63 -5.76 -13.44
C ASP A 101 17.41 -5.14 -12.72
N LEU A 102 17.58 -4.83 -11.44
CA LEU A 102 16.52 -4.28 -10.61
C LEU A 102 16.12 -2.85 -11.02
N GLU A 103 17.08 -2.07 -11.55
CA GLU A 103 16.80 -0.71 -12.02
C GLU A 103 15.97 -0.73 -13.32
N GLN A 104 16.21 -1.72 -14.17
CA GLN A 104 15.37 -1.93 -15.35
C GLN A 104 13.99 -2.45 -14.93
N ALA A 105 13.91 -3.40 -14.00
CA ALA A 105 12.63 -3.90 -13.49
C ALA A 105 11.77 -2.78 -12.87
N ALA A 106 12.39 -1.82 -12.17
CA ALA A 106 11.69 -0.65 -11.65
C ALA A 106 11.10 0.21 -12.78
N LYS A 107 11.84 0.45 -13.86
CA LYS A 107 11.36 1.18 -15.04
C LYS A 107 10.25 0.43 -15.79
N ASP A 108 10.41 -0.88 -15.96
CA ASP A 108 9.38 -1.72 -16.57
C ASP A 108 8.08 -1.68 -15.77
N TYR A 109 8.18 -1.58 -14.44
CA TYR A 109 7.01 -1.41 -13.59
C TYR A 109 6.35 -0.03 -13.73
N ASP A 110 7.11 1.04 -13.93
CA ASP A 110 6.56 2.36 -14.28
C ASP A 110 5.82 2.33 -15.63
N ASP A 111 6.28 1.55 -16.59
CA ASP A 111 5.57 1.34 -17.87
C ASP A 111 4.23 0.61 -17.66
N VAL A 112 4.16 -0.34 -16.72
CA VAL A 112 2.90 -0.98 -16.30
C VAL A 112 1.96 0.07 -15.70
N LEU A 113 2.46 0.91 -14.77
CA LEU A 113 1.66 1.94 -14.11
C LEU A 113 1.15 3.00 -15.10
N ALA A 114 1.94 3.32 -16.13
CA ALA A 114 1.52 4.24 -17.19
C ALA A 114 0.37 3.68 -18.04
N GLN A 115 0.33 2.35 -18.24
CA GLN A 115 -0.74 1.67 -18.98
C GLN A 115 -1.99 1.42 -18.10
N HIS A 116 -1.81 1.30 -16.79
CA HIS A 116 -2.85 0.97 -15.82
C HIS A 116 -2.97 2.07 -14.77
N VAL A 117 -3.52 3.22 -15.17
CA VAL A 117 -3.74 4.36 -14.25
C VAL A 117 -4.62 3.92 -13.07
N ILE A 118 -4.12 4.09 -11.86
CA ILE A 118 -4.80 3.63 -10.65
C ILE A 118 -6.03 4.47 -10.35
N ASP A 119 -7.21 3.85 -10.33
CA ASP A 119 -8.47 4.50 -9.97
C ASP A 119 -8.64 4.64 -8.46
N LEU A 120 -8.23 3.61 -7.71
CA LEU A 120 -8.29 3.59 -6.25
C LEU A 120 -7.03 2.92 -5.69
N GLN A 121 -6.22 3.67 -4.95
CA GLN A 121 -5.03 3.18 -4.25
C GLN A 121 -5.31 2.90 -2.78
N ILE A 122 -4.96 1.73 -2.32
CA ILE A 122 -4.96 1.33 -0.91
C ILE A 122 -3.57 1.58 -0.32
N LEU A 123 -3.52 2.27 0.81
CA LEU A 123 -2.27 2.55 1.53
C LEU A 123 -2.36 2.17 3.01
N GLY A 124 -1.22 1.73 3.55
CA GLY A 124 -0.92 1.83 4.96
C GLY A 124 0.01 3.02 5.22
N ILE A 125 0.40 3.23 6.49
CA ILE A 125 1.40 4.21 6.89
C ILE A 125 2.36 3.59 7.91
N GLY A 126 3.65 3.83 7.73
CA GLY A 126 4.66 3.47 8.73
C GLY A 126 4.61 4.35 9.97
N SER A 127 5.19 3.91 11.07
CA SER A 127 5.27 4.71 12.32
C SER A 127 6.14 5.97 12.16
N ASN A 128 7.06 5.97 11.18
CA ASN A 128 7.88 7.12 10.80
C ASN A 128 7.27 7.99 9.69
N GLY A 129 6.08 7.61 9.18
CA GLY A 129 5.36 8.34 8.14
C GLY A 129 5.65 7.89 6.70
N HIS A 130 6.34 6.75 6.49
CA HIS A 130 6.52 6.20 5.16
C HIS A 130 5.21 5.67 4.55
N ILE A 131 5.12 5.68 3.23
CA ILE A 131 4.06 5.06 2.41
C ILE A 131 4.70 4.20 1.32
N GLY A 132 4.22 2.95 1.12
CA GLY A 132 5.01 1.93 0.43
C GLY A 132 6.32 1.72 1.19
N PHE A 133 7.43 1.55 0.50
CA PHE A 133 8.77 1.62 1.12
C PHE A 133 9.45 2.99 0.90
N ASN A 134 8.67 4.06 0.69
CA ASN A 134 9.23 5.42 0.61
C ASN A 134 9.52 5.95 2.01
N GLU A 135 10.75 5.74 2.49
CA GLU A 135 11.24 6.15 3.80
C GLU A 135 11.46 7.68 3.89
N PRO A 136 11.58 8.27 5.11
CA PRO A 136 11.94 9.67 5.29
C PRO A 136 13.14 10.09 4.44
N GLY A 137 13.01 11.21 3.73
CA GLY A 137 13.99 11.72 2.78
C GLY A 137 13.77 11.28 1.33
N THR A 138 12.77 10.42 1.04
CA THR A 138 12.43 10.08 -0.35
C THR A 138 11.86 11.30 -1.08
N PRO A 139 12.40 11.68 -2.26
CA PRO A 139 11.89 12.80 -3.04
C PRO A 139 10.43 12.61 -3.47
N PHE A 140 9.64 13.67 -3.44
CA PHE A 140 8.22 13.61 -3.82
C PHE A 140 7.98 13.32 -5.30
N ASP A 141 8.96 13.56 -6.16
CA ASP A 141 8.93 13.24 -7.59
C ASP A 141 9.48 11.85 -7.92
N SER A 142 9.77 11.02 -6.91
CA SER A 142 10.28 9.66 -7.10
C SER A 142 9.31 8.79 -7.89
N GLN A 143 9.84 8.08 -8.88
CA GLN A 143 9.20 7.00 -9.63
C GLN A 143 9.47 5.65 -8.92
N THR A 144 9.04 4.53 -9.50
CA THR A 144 9.39 3.21 -9.00
C THR A 144 10.90 3.04 -8.90
N HIS A 145 11.39 2.57 -7.76
CA HIS A 145 12.82 2.50 -7.47
C HIS A 145 13.17 1.35 -6.52
N VAL A 146 14.44 0.98 -6.55
CA VAL A 146 15.01 0.04 -5.58
C VAL A 146 15.29 0.77 -4.28
N VAL A 147 14.83 0.20 -3.18
CA VAL A 147 14.95 0.78 -1.83
C VAL A 147 15.82 -0.12 -0.95
N ASP A 148 16.80 0.46 -0.27
CA ASP A 148 17.45 -0.19 0.88
C ASP A 148 16.56 -0.01 2.11
N LEU A 149 16.11 -1.13 2.71
CA LEU A 149 15.22 -1.08 3.87
C LEU A 149 15.98 -0.60 5.11
N THR A 150 15.38 0.32 5.85
CA THR A 150 15.94 0.79 7.11
C THR A 150 15.94 -0.31 8.18
N ASP A 151 16.85 -0.25 9.14
CA ASP A 151 16.89 -1.18 10.28
C ASP A 151 15.56 -1.26 11.02
N SER A 152 14.85 -0.12 11.16
CA SER A 152 13.54 -0.06 11.79
C SER A 152 12.47 -0.80 10.99
N THR A 153 12.52 -0.76 9.65
CA THR A 153 11.61 -1.47 8.78
C THR A 153 11.91 -2.97 8.79
N ILE A 154 13.20 -3.36 8.72
CA ILE A 154 13.62 -4.76 8.86
C ILE A 154 13.16 -5.33 10.21
N GLU A 155 13.36 -4.61 11.31
CA GLU A 155 12.91 -5.03 12.65
C GLU A 155 11.39 -5.16 12.72
N ALA A 156 10.64 -4.20 12.18
CA ALA A 156 9.18 -4.26 12.15
C ALA A 156 8.64 -5.45 11.35
N ASN A 157 9.35 -5.84 10.28
CA ASN A 157 8.96 -6.95 9.41
C ASN A 157 9.48 -8.31 9.90
N SER A 158 10.48 -8.35 10.81
CA SER A 158 11.06 -9.58 11.34
C SER A 158 10.03 -10.55 11.95
N ARG A 159 8.92 -10.01 12.44
CA ARG A 159 7.79 -10.79 12.98
C ARG A 159 7.15 -11.76 11.97
N PHE A 160 7.37 -11.56 10.68
CA PHE A 160 6.84 -12.40 9.61
C PHE A 160 7.85 -13.48 9.15
N PHE A 161 9.11 -13.39 9.60
CA PHE A 161 10.20 -14.27 9.20
C PHE A 161 10.65 -15.12 10.40
N ALA A 162 11.30 -16.25 10.14
CA ALA A 162 11.82 -17.11 11.20
C ALA A 162 12.96 -16.44 12.02
N SER A 163 13.70 -15.51 11.40
CA SER A 163 14.71 -14.68 12.06
C SER A 163 14.87 -13.34 11.33
N ARG A 164 15.43 -12.35 12.03
CA ARG A 164 15.72 -11.02 11.45
C ARG A 164 16.64 -11.12 10.22
N ASP A 165 17.59 -12.04 10.23
CA ASP A 165 18.57 -12.19 9.13
C ASP A 165 17.95 -12.76 7.85
N GLN A 166 16.73 -13.27 7.91
CA GLN A 166 15.97 -13.73 6.74
C GLN A 166 15.10 -12.63 6.11
N VAL A 167 14.96 -11.50 6.79
CA VAL A 167 14.25 -10.36 6.21
C VAL A 167 15.08 -9.78 5.07
N PRO A 168 14.54 -9.63 3.85
CA PRO A 168 15.24 -8.97 2.77
C PRO A 168 15.69 -7.55 3.15
N THR A 169 16.82 -7.14 2.66
CA THR A 169 17.37 -5.80 2.92
C THR A 169 16.98 -4.78 1.86
N LYS A 170 16.36 -5.24 0.76
CA LYS A 170 15.93 -4.40 -0.35
C LYS A 170 14.52 -4.75 -0.80
N ALA A 171 13.86 -3.76 -1.39
CA ALA A 171 12.59 -3.91 -2.07
C ALA A 171 12.57 -3.07 -3.36
N ILE A 172 11.66 -3.40 -4.29
CA ILE A 172 11.26 -2.47 -5.36
C ILE A 172 9.92 -1.87 -4.92
N SER A 173 9.83 -0.56 -4.91
CA SER A 173 8.64 0.16 -4.46
C SER A 173 8.21 1.22 -5.45
N MET A 174 6.89 1.34 -5.65
CA MET A 174 6.31 2.53 -6.30
C MET A 174 6.81 3.78 -5.60
N GLY A 175 7.27 4.74 -6.36
CA GLY A 175 7.65 6.05 -5.85
C GLY A 175 6.45 6.89 -5.43
N ILE A 176 6.73 8.00 -4.74
CA ILE A 176 5.71 8.91 -4.23
C ILE A 176 4.92 9.54 -5.38
N ALA A 177 5.57 9.92 -6.48
CA ALA A 177 4.89 10.46 -7.66
C ALA A 177 3.88 9.46 -8.25
N SER A 178 4.25 8.18 -8.32
CA SER A 178 3.37 7.12 -8.83
C SER A 178 2.15 6.92 -7.92
N ILE A 179 2.34 6.94 -6.59
CA ILE A 179 1.24 6.87 -5.61
C ILE A 179 0.31 8.09 -5.76
N MET A 180 0.88 9.29 -5.89
CA MET A 180 0.14 10.54 -6.01
C MET A 180 -0.61 10.69 -7.35
N ALA A 181 -0.27 9.88 -8.35
CA ALA A 181 -0.97 9.84 -9.64
C ALA A 181 -2.31 9.06 -9.58
N ALA A 182 -2.57 8.31 -8.52
CA ALA A 182 -3.85 7.63 -8.32
C ALA A 182 -5.01 8.64 -8.26
N LYS A 183 -6.18 8.27 -8.79
CA LYS A 183 -7.36 9.18 -8.78
C LYS A 183 -7.97 9.34 -7.39
N LYS A 184 -7.94 8.28 -6.58
CA LYS A 184 -8.44 8.23 -5.20
C LYS A 184 -7.50 7.41 -4.33
N ILE A 185 -7.36 7.79 -3.07
CA ILE A 185 -6.52 7.07 -2.09
C ILE A 185 -7.33 6.78 -0.85
N ILE A 186 -7.26 5.54 -0.36
CA ILE A 186 -7.72 5.12 0.97
C ILE A 186 -6.50 4.72 1.78
N LEU A 187 -6.27 5.41 2.90
CA LEU A 187 -5.19 5.10 3.82
C LEU A 187 -5.75 4.58 5.14
N PHE A 188 -5.24 3.42 5.55
CA PHE A 188 -5.55 2.81 6.84
C PHE A 188 -4.48 3.10 7.88
N ALA A 189 -4.91 3.44 9.10
CA ALA A 189 -4.03 3.41 10.26
C ALA A 189 -4.79 3.00 11.51
N TYR A 190 -4.23 2.03 12.23
CA TYR A 190 -4.81 1.47 13.45
C TYR A 190 -3.75 1.38 14.56
N GLY A 191 -4.19 1.69 15.78
CA GLY A 191 -3.39 1.62 16.99
C GLY A 191 -2.57 2.87 17.29
N ASP A 192 -2.19 2.98 18.54
CA ASP A 192 -1.50 4.13 19.15
C ASP A 192 -0.14 4.43 18.52
N LYS A 193 0.56 3.40 18.04
CA LYS A 193 1.86 3.54 17.36
C LYS A 193 1.78 4.35 16.05
N LYS A 194 0.57 4.55 15.51
CA LYS A 194 0.36 5.35 14.30
C LYS A 194 -0.02 6.81 14.60
N ALA A 195 -0.36 7.15 15.84
CA ALA A 195 -0.87 8.47 16.19
C ALA A 195 0.08 9.63 15.85
N ASP A 196 1.40 9.45 16.05
CA ASP A 196 2.40 10.46 15.69
C ASP A 196 2.54 10.65 14.19
N ALA A 197 2.60 9.54 13.44
CA ALA A 197 2.69 9.58 11.99
C ALA A 197 1.43 10.23 11.37
N ILE A 198 0.25 9.86 11.85
CA ILE A 198 -1.03 10.45 11.42
C ILE A 198 -1.09 11.94 11.76
N PHE A 199 -0.67 12.35 12.96
CA PHE A 199 -0.61 13.76 13.32
C PHE A 199 0.33 14.54 12.37
N LYS A 200 1.56 14.05 12.17
CA LYS A 200 2.53 14.68 11.28
C LYS A 200 2.02 14.76 9.84
N MET A 201 1.42 13.68 9.34
CA MET A 201 0.84 13.62 8.01
C MET A 201 -0.28 14.65 7.80
N VAL A 202 -1.18 14.80 8.79
CA VAL A 202 -2.41 15.62 8.64
C VAL A 202 -2.23 17.07 9.06
N LYS A 203 -1.40 17.34 10.07
CA LYS A 203 -1.24 18.65 10.73
C LYS A 203 0.15 19.24 10.58
N GLY A 204 1.15 18.41 10.27
CA GLY A 204 2.53 18.86 10.06
C GLY A 204 2.72 19.55 8.71
N PRO A 205 3.90 20.11 8.47
CA PRO A 205 4.27 20.63 7.16
C PRO A 205 4.38 19.49 6.14
N VAL A 206 4.12 19.78 4.87
CA VAL A 206 4.43 18.88 3.76
C VAL A 206 5.94 18.85 3.59
N THR A 207 6.56 17.70 3.84
CA THR A 207 8.02 17.52 3.84
C THR A 207 8.40 16.08 3.54
N GLU A 208 9.50 15.88 2.83
CA GLU A 208 10.06 14.55 2.53
C GLU A 208 10.49 13.79 3.78
N GLU A 209 10.76 14.47 4.90
CA GLU A 209 11.00 13.85 6.22
C GLU A 209 9.77 13.09 6.77
N VAL A 210 8.60 13.35 6.23
CA VAL A 210 7.35 12.63 6.50
C VAL A 210 6.67 12.36 5.16
N PRO A 211 7.07 11.30 4.44
CA PRO A 211 6.60 11.05 3.07
C PRO A 211 5.08 11.11 2.89
N ALA A 212 4.33 10.54 3.84
CA ALA A 212 2.87 10.58 3.83
C ALA A 212 2.29 12.01 3.89
N SER A 213 3.07 13.03 4.31
CA SER A 213 2.60 14.41 4.38
C SER A 213 2.20 14.98 3.02
N VAL A 214 2.78 14.45 1.92
CA VAL A 214 2.44 14.85 0.55
C VAL A 214 0.97 14.59 0.20
N LEU A 215 0.33 13.63 0.88
CA LEU A 215 -1.09 13.33 0.69
C LEU A 215 -1.99 14.52 1.01
N GLN A 216 -1.50 15.54 1.75
CA GLN A 216 -2.21 16.81 1.91
C GLN A 216 -2.47 17.53 0.57
N ASN A 217 -1.64 17.31 -0.43
CA ASN A 217 -1.74 17.89 -1.76
C ASN A 217 -2.60 17.05 -2.72
N HIS A 218 -3.01 15.83 -2.32
CA HIS A 218 -3.83 15.00 -3.18
C HIS A 218 -5.31 15.38 -3.10
N PRO A 219 -6.05 15.44 -4.23
CA PRO A 219 -7.43 15.94 -4.26
C PRO A 219 -8.42 15.01 -3.53
N ASP A 220 -8.22 13.70 -3.54
CA ASP A 220 -9.17 12.72 -2.99
C ASP A 220 -8.47 11.66 -2.13
N VAL A 221 -8.32 11.96 -0.84
CA VAL A 221 -7.78 11.05 0.18
C VAL A 221 -8.81 10.82 1.28
N THR A 222 -9.09 9.56 1.56
CA THR A 222 -9.88 9.13 2.71
C THR A 222 -8.99 8.38 3.70
N LEU A 223 -8.97 8.85 4.94
CA LEU A 223 -8.28 8.21 6.06
C LEU A 223 -9.28 7.39 6.85
N ILE A 224 -9.02 6.10 7.03
CA ILE A 224 -9.79 5.19 7.88
C ILE A 224 -8.93 4.89 9.11
N LEU A 225 -9.35 5.43 10.25
CA LEU A 225 -8.57 5.46 11.49
C LEU A 225 -9.38 4.88 12.64
N ASP A 226 -8.74 4.14 13.54
CA ASP A 226 -9.33 3.91 14.85
C ASP A 226 -9.05 5.10 15.80
N GLU A 227 -9.71 5.11 16.96
CA GLU A 227 -9.55 6.18 17.95
C GLU A 227 -8.09 6.32 18.41
N ALA A 228 -7.36 5.20 18.53
CA ALA A 228 -5.98 5.21 19.00
C ALA A 228 -5.03 5.86 17.97
N ALA A 229 -5.18 5.54 16.68
CA ALA A 229 -4.42 6.19 15.61
C ALA A 229 -4.79 7.67 15.44
N ALA A 230 -6.03 8.05 15.74
CA ALA A 230 -6.53 9.42 15.63
C ALA A 230 -6.30 10.26 16.92
N ALA A 231 -5.73 9.70 17.98
CA ALA A 231 -5.68 10.31 19.30
C ALA A 231 -5.00 11.69 19.39
N LYS A 232 -4.18 12.06 18.39
CA LYS A 232 -3.48 13.35 18.31
C LYS A 232 -4.07 14.32 17.26
N LEU A 233 -5.16 13.96 16.59
CA LEU A 233 -5.88 14.79 15.61
C LEU A 233 -6.91 15.67 16.31
#